data_f4e32b4b936675a6733407a900fa4cb4
#
_entry.id   f4e32b4b936675a6733407a900fa4cb4
#
_cell.length_a   1.000
_cell.length_b   1.000
_cell.length_c   1.000
_cell.angle_alpha   90.00
_cell.angle_beta   90.00
_cell.angle_gamma   90.00
#
_symmetry.space_group_name_H-M   'P 1'
#
loop_
_entity.id
_entity.type
_entity.pdbx_description
1 polymer ?
#
loop_
_entity_poly.entity_id
_entity_poly.type
_entity_poly.pdbx_seq_one_letter_code
_entity_poly.pdbx_strand_id
1 'polypeptide(L)'
;KNYDYKLTESKLRWKEAFLNDPSGLKHVINVLNYKLKLSGKSDEEIDKVSMEEKLLAGDAFFGGGHELIIANKHFTDTAEWDTELFSSGSMTPEEHYWYFKFTIEAMRDIIENNRYVRYISVFQNWLQPAGASFDHLHKQLVALDEWGSRTEMQIEELKKNPNAFNDFGANFAAMKNLLI
;
A
#
# COMPACT_ATOMS: atom_id res chain seq x y z
N LYS A 1 -17.72 -14.52 2.64
CA LYS A 1 -18.02 -13.69 3.83
C LYS A 1 -18.16 -12.26 3.35
N ASN A 2 -19.35 -11.67 3.48
CA ASN A 2 -19.54 -10.26 3.25
C ASN A 2 -18.90 -9.53 4.44
N TYR A 3 -17.82 -8.82 4.20
CA TYR A 3 -17.26 -7.89 5.18
C TYR A 3 -18.03 -6.58 5.05
N ASP A 4 -18.76 -6.21 6.11
CA ASP A 4 -19.27 -4.87 6.23
C ASP A 4 -18.11 -3.92 6.50
N TYR A 5 -17.67 -3.21 5.49
CA TYR A 5 -16.67 -2.16 5.63
C TYR A 5 -17.28 -1.01 6.44
N LYS A 6 -16.97 -0.97 7.73
CA LYS A 6 -17.32 0.18 8.57
C LYS A 6 -16.18 1.18 8.54
N LEU A 7 -16.37 2.23 7.77
CA LEU A 7 -15.43 3.37 7.78
C LEU A 7 -15.47 4.06 9.16
N THR A 8 -14.28 4.49 9.63
CA THR A 8 -14.19 5.36 10.80
C THR A 8 -14.81 6.73 10.50
N GLU A 9 -15.16 7.50 11.53
CA GLU A 9 -15.70 8.86 11.33
C GLU A 9 -14.75 9.77 10.53
N SER A 10 -13.44 9.64 10.74
CA SER A 10 -12.45 10.40 9.99
C SER A 10 -12.45 10.01 8.51
N LYS A 11 -12.57 8.72 8.20
CA LYS A 11 -12.67 8.22 6.81
C LYS A 11 -13.99 8.61 6.17
N LEU A 12 -15.10 8.62 6.91
CA LEU A 12 -16.38 9.11 6.41
C LEU A 12 -16.32 10.59 6.04
N ARG A 13 -15.73 11.43 6.91
CA ARG A 13 -15.53 12.86 6.61
C ARG A 13 -14.61 13.06 5.40
N TRP A 14 -13.53 12.28 5.32
CA TRP A 14 -12.64 12.33 4.16
C TRP A 14 -13.36 11.87 2.89
N LYS A 15 -14.10 10.75 2.91
CA LYS A 15 -14.94 10.29 1.79
C LYS A 15 -15.90 11.37 1.34
N GLU A 16 -16.63 11.99 2.27
CA GLU A 16 -17.58 13.04 1.97
C GLU A 16 -16.90 14.26 1.32
N ALA A 17 -15.83 14.76 1.90
CA ALA A 17 -15.05 15.87 1.35
C ALA A 17 -14.48 15.53 -0.04
N PHE A 18 -13.96 14.31 -0.22
CA PHE A 18 -13.35 13.87 -1.47
C PHE A 18 -14.40 13.71 -2.59
N LEU A 19 -15.59 13.19 -2.28
CA LEU A 19 -16.66 13.02 -3.25
C LEU A 19 -17.40 14.35 -3.58
N ASN A 20 -17.34 15.34 -2.69
CA ASN A 20 -17.87 16.68 -2.95
C ASN A 20 -16.95 17.51 -3.84
N ASP A 21 -15.66 17.13 -3.96
CA ASP A 21 -14.77 17.72 -4.95
C ASP A 21 -14.97 17.05 -6.32
N PRO A 22 -15.25 17.81 -7.40
CA PRO A 22 -15.50 17.24 -8.73
C PRO A 22 -14.34 16.40 -9.27
N SER A 23 -13.08 16.77 -8.97
CA SER A 23 -11.90 16.00 -9.39
C SER A 23 -11.76 14.72 -8.59
N GLY A 24 -12.05 14.75 -7.29
CA GLY A 24 -12.08 13.59 -6.41
C GLY A 24 -13.15 12.58 -6.83
N LEU A 25 -14.38 13.04 -7.06
CA LEU A 25 -15.47 12.20 -7.57
C LEU A 25 -15.09 11.53 -8.90
N LYS A 26 -14.57 12.30 -9.85
CA LYS A 26 -14.12 11.78 -11.15
C LYS A 26 -13.04 10.72 -10.98
N HIS A 27 -12.08 10.93 -10.07
CA HIS A 27 -11.03 9.97 -9.78
C HIS A 27 -11.61 8.65 -9.24
N VAL A 28 -12.48 8.69 -8.23
CA VAL A 28 -13.12 7.49 -7.67
C VAL A 28 -13.88 6.72 -8.75
N ILE A 29 -14.69 7.42 -9.56
CA ILE A 29 -15.44 6.78 -10.64
C ILE A 29 -14.52 6.13 -11.67
N ASN A 30 -13.43 6.77 -12.04
CA ASN A 30 -12.44 6.18 -12.97
C ASN A 30 -11.83 4.90 -12.39
N VAL A 31 -11.47 4.90 -11.11
CA VAL A 31 -10.92 3.71 -10.43
C VAL A 31 -11.95 2.58 -10.37
N LEU A 32 -13.21 2.89 -10.05
CA LEU A 32 -14.29 1.90 -10.01
C LEU A 32 -14.58 1.33 -11.40
N ASN A 33 -14.65 2.16 -12.43
CA ASN A 33 -14.81 1.72 -13.82
C ASN A 33 -13.65 0.82 -14.25
N TYR A 34 -12.41 1.18 -13.92
CA TYR A 34 -11.25 0.35 -14.20
C TYR A 34 -11.31 -1.01 -13.50
N LYS A 35 -11.73 -1.06 -12.22
CA LYS A 35 -11.94 -2.32 -11.50
C LYS A 35 -13.03 -3.19 -12.15
N LEU A 36 -14.13 -2.60 -12.59
CA LEU A 36 -15.18 -3.31 -13.32
C LEU A 36 -14.65 -3.89 -14.64
N LYS A 37 -13.81 -3.14 -15.36
CA LYS A 37 -13.15 -3.60 -16.58
C LYS A 37 -12.21 -4.78 -16.32
N LEU A 38 -11.41 -4.71 -15.25
CA LEU A 38 -10.55 -5.82 -14.82
C LEU A 38 -11.34 -7.07 -14.41
N SER A 39 -12.59 -6.91 -13.94
CA SER A 39 -13.49 -8.03 -13.65
C SER A 39 -14.14 -8.64 -14.89
N GLY A 40 -13.80 -8.17 -16.10
CA GLY A 40 -14.27 -8.71 -17.37
C GLY A 40 -15.53 -8.04 -17.92
N LYS A 41 -16.02 -6.93 -17.32
CA LYS A 41 -17.16 -6.19 -17.86
C LYS A 41 -16.74 -5.36 -19.09
N SER A 42 -17.61 -5.33 -20.09
CA SER A 42 -17.46 -4.46 -21.25
C SER A 42 -17.74 -3.00 -20.90
N ASP A 43 -17.27 -2.07 -21.72
CA ASP A 43 -17.52 -0.64 -21.53
C ASP A 43 -19.05 -0.34 -21.54
N GLU A 44 -19.84 -1.05 -22.37
CA GLU A 44 -21.29 -0.92 -22.43
C GLU A 44 -22.00 -1.42 -21.15
N GLU A 45 -21.45 -2.45 -20.49
CA GLU A 45 -21.96 -2.94 -19.21
C GLU A 45 -21.59 -2.00 -18.06
N ILE A 46 -20.42 -1.39 -18.13
CA ILE A 46 -19.95 -0.41 -17.14
C ILE A 46 -20.79 0.87 -17.20
N ASP A 47 -21.17 1.30 -18.39
CA ASP A 47 -22.01 2.49 -18.59
C ASP A 47 -23.46 2.29 -18.08
N LYS A 48 -23.91 1.04 -18.01
CA LYS A 48 -25.24 0.69 -17.45
C LYS A 48 -25.26 0.67 -15.92
N VAL A 49 -24.11 0.57 -15.27
CA VAL A 49 -24.01 0.62 -13.80
C VAL A 49 -24.29 2.03 -13.33
N SER A 50 -25.30 2.21 -12.50
CA SER A 50 -25.70 3.52 -12.00
C SER A 50 -24.59 4.16 -11.15
N MET A 51 -24.58 5.49 -11.06
CA MET A 51 -23.66 6.22 -10.20
C MET A 51 -23.79 5.78 -8.73
N GLU A 52 -25.02 5.55 -8.28
CA GLU A 52 -25.29 5.10 -6.91
C GLU A 52 -24.69 3.73 -6.62
N GLU A 53 -24.83 2.76 -7.53
CA GLU A 53 -24.21 1.44 -7.39
C GLU A 53 -22.66 1.53 -7.38
N LYS A 54 -22.09 2.39 -8.22
CA LYS A 54 -20.64 2.64 -8.24
C LYS A 54 -20.18 3.22 -6.89
N LEU A 55 -20.90 4.20 -6.35
CA LEU A 55 -20.55 4.83 -5.08
C LEU A 55 -20.75 3.93 -3.86
N LEU A 56 -21.74 3.00 -3.89
CA LEU A 56 -21.88 1.96 -2.87
C LEU A 56 -20.65 1.03 -2.84
N ALA A 57 -20.14 0.66 -4.02
CA ALA A 57 -18.88 -0.08 -4.10
C ALA A 57 -17.64 0.76 -3.70
N GLY A 58 -17.81 2.07 -3.60
CA GLY A 58 -16.76 3.03 -3.27
C GLY A 58 -16.25 2.95 -1.83
N ASP A 59 -16.99 2.34 -0.90
CA ASP A 59 -16.52 2.18 0.48
C ASP A 59 -15.23 1.37 0.56
N ALA A 60 -15.05 0.39 -0.32
CA ALA A 60 -13.81 -0.35 -0.43
C ALA A 60 -12.62 0.52 -0.90
N PHE A 61 -12.86 1.60 -1.64
CA PHE A 61 -11.83 2.57 -2.01
C PHE A 61 -11.32 3.36 -0.79
N PHE A 62 -12.22 3.68 0.14
CA PHE A 62 -11.89 4.42 1.37
C PHE A 62 -11.58 3.50 2.55
N GLY A 63 -11.83 2.18 2.43
CA GLY A 63 -11.40 1.16 3.38
C GLY A 63 -9.89 0.95 3.31
N GLY A 64 -9.29 0.35 4.35
CA GLY A 64 -7.84 0.17 4.39
C GLY A 64 -7.07 1.49 4.30
N GLY A 65 -5.98 1.50 3.55
CA GLY A 65 -5.19 2.69 3.27
C GLY A 65 -4.23 2.45 2.11
N HIS A 66 -3.95 3.49 1.35
CA HIS A 66 -2.90 3.46 0.33
C HIS A 66 -2.19 4.81 0.34
N GLU A 67 -0.89 4.77 0.60
CA GLU A 67 -0.04 5.96 0.63
C GLU A 67 1.20 5.74 -0.20
N LEU A 68 1.77 6.84 -0.69
CA LEU A 68 3.01 6.87 -1.42
C LEU A 68 4.05 7.64 -0.62
N ILE A 69 5.21 7.05 -0.45
CA ILE A 69 6.39 7.72 0.11
C ILE A 69 7.31 8.04 -1.05
N ILE A 70 7.31 9.29 -1.46
CA ILE A 70 8.09 9.77 -2.60
C ILE A 70 9.44 10.27 -2.08
N ALA A 71 10.52 9.86 -2.74
CA ALA A 71 11.85 10.36 -2.43
C ALA A 71 11.95 11.86 -2.75
N ASN A 72 12.78 12.58 -2.00
CA ASN A 72 12.92 14.03 -2.18
C ASN A 72 13.51 14.42 -3.55
N LYS A 73 14.41 13.57 -4.08
CA LYS A 73 15.07 13.80 -5.36
C LYS A 73 14.46 12.96 -6.46
N HIS A 74 14.28 13.54 -7.63
CA HIS A 74 13.90 12.82 -8.85
C HIS A 74 15.13 12.33 -9.62
N PHE A 75 16.15 13.18 -9.71
CA PHE A 75 17.41 12.92 -10.39
C PHE A 75 18.57 12.91 -9.42
N THR A 76 19.69 12.32 -9.82
CA THR A 76 20.96 12.43 -9.09
C THR A 76 21.45 13.88 -9.10
N ASP A 77 22.27 14.27 -8.10
CA ASP A 77 22.74 15.66 -7.98
C ASP A 77 23.65 16.11 -9.15
N THR A 78 24.18 15.14 -9.88
CA THR A 78 25.07 15.39 -11.04
C THR A 78 24.41 15.05 -12.38
N ALA A 79 23.08 14.87 -12.37
CA ALA A 79 22.38 14.46 -13.57
C ALA A 79 22.45 15.51 -14.70
N GLU A 80 22.89 15.07 -15.87
CA GLU A 80 22.89 15.83 -17.12
C GLU A 80 21.80 15.34 -18.08
N TRP A 81 21.28 14.13 -17.84
CA TRP A 81 20.31 13.44 -18.68
C TRP A 81 19.09 13.01 -17.88
N ASP A 82 17.95 12.95 -18.55
CA ASP A 82 16.66 12.50 -17.99
C ASP A 82 16.64 11.01 -17.57
N THR A 83 17.64 10.25 -18.00
CA THR A 83 17.82 8.83 -17.61
C THR A 83 18.58 8.66 -16.29
N GLU A 84 19.18 9.72 -15.73
CA GLU A 84 19.97 9.68 -14.51
C GLU A 84 19.10 9.85 -13.26
N LEU A 85 18.13 8.96 -13.15
CA LEU A 85 17.14 8.95 -12.09
C LEU A 85 17.76 8.60 -10.72
N PHE A 86 17.28 9.28 -9.69
CA PHE A 86 17.63 8.99 -8.31
C PHE A 86 17.05 7.65 -7.88
N SER A 87 17.89 6.77 -7.35
CA SER A 87 17.53 5.41 -6.95
C SER A 87 17.92 5.15 -5.49
N SER A 88 17.44 4.02 -4.94
CA SER A 88 17.89 3.58 -3.61
C SER A 88 19.41 3.38 -3.54
N GLY A 89 20.04 3.02 -4.66
CA GLY A 89 21.49 2.83 -4.73
C GLY A 89 22.30 4.14 -4.72
N SER A 90 21.67 5.27 -5.07
CA SER A 90 22.31 6.60 -5.04
C SER A 90 22.04 7.37 -3.75
N MET A 91 21.25 6.84 -2.84
CA MET A 91 21.00 7.45 -1.53
C MET A 91 22.25 7.43 -0.63
N THR A 92 22.48 8.53 0.06
CA THR A 92 23.40 8.54 1.21
C THR A 92 22.79 7.75 2.39
N PRO A 93 23.61 7.30 3.37
CA PRO A 93 23.08 6.65 4.57
C PRO A 93 22.06 7.50 5.32
N GLU A 94 22.20 8.83 5.33
CA GLU A 94 21.27 9.74 5.96
C GLU A 94 19.93 9.81 5.20
N GLU A 95 19.97 9.90 3.88
CA GLU A 95 18.75 9.86 3.04
C GLU A 95 18.01 8.53 3.19
N HIS A 96 18.74 7.40 3.26
CA HIS A 96 18.16 6.10 3.58
C HIS A 96 17.45 6.10 4.93
N TYR A 97 18.12 6.60 5.97
CA TYR A 97 17.56 6.67 7.31
C TYR A 97 16.24 7.45 7.33
N TRP A 98 16.22 8.64 6.73
CA TRP A 98 15.01 9.48 6.70
C TRP A 98 13.90 8.87 5.84
N TYR A 99 14.25 8.26 4.72
CA TYR A 99 13.29 7.59 3.84
C TYR A 99 12.60 6.40 4.51
N PHE A 100 13.35 5.61 5.31
CA PHE A 100 12.79 4.53 6.12
C PHE A 100 12.01 5.05 7.31
N LYS A 101 12.55 6.04 8.03
CA LYS A 101 11.89 6.64 9.19
C LYS A 101 10.53 7.22 8.81
N PHE A 102 10.47 8.00 7.74
CA PHE A 102 9.21 8.56 7.23
C PHE A 102 8.23 7.46 6.79
N THR A 103 8.73 6.38 6.20
CA THR A 103 7.89 5.21 5.88
C THR A 103 7.24 4.62 7.14
N ILE A 104 8.00 4.47 8.23
CA ILE A 104 7.49 3.93 9.50
C ILE A 104 6.48 4.89 10.15
N GLU A 105 6.72 6.19 10.07
CA GLU A 105 5.78 7.21 10.56
C GLU A 105 4.45 7.14 9.80
N ALA A 106 4.49 7.07 8.47
CA ALA A 106 3.29 6.88 7.65
C ALA A 106 2.54 5.57 7.97
N MET A 107 3.26 4.47 8.23
CA MET A 107 2.62 3.23 8.69
C MET A 107 1.90 3.41 10.03
N ARG A 108 2.49 4.14 10.96
CA ARG A 108 1.84 4.45 12.25
C ARG A 108 0.59 5.29 12.05
N ASP A 109 0.68 6.34 11.24
CA ASP A 109 -0.46 7.20 10.93
C ASP A 109 -1.62 6.41 10.31
N ILE A 110 -1.34 5.48 9.41
CA ILE A 110 -2.36 4.60 8.84
C ILE A 110 -3.03 3.77 9.95
N ILE A 111 -2.26 3.15 10.86
CA ILE A 111 -2.78 2.31 11.95
C ILE A 111 -3.57 3.14 12.96
N GLU A 112 -3.08 4.32 13.32
CA GLU A 112 -3.72 5.21 14.30
C GLU A 112 -5.04 5.77 13.77
N ASN A 113 -5.10 6.09 12.47
CA ASN A 113 -6.29 6.64 11.83
C ASN A 113 -7.29 5.58 11.35
N ASN A 114 -6.89 4.31 11.24
CA ASN A 114 -7.75 3.23 10.82
C ASN A 114 -7.55 1.97 11.67
N ARG A 115 -8.35 1.84 12.73
CA ARG A 115 -8.31 0.70 13.67
C ARG A 115 -8.61 -0.67 13.05
N TYR A 116 -9.11 -0.72 11.82
CA TYR A 116 -9.41 -1.97 11.12
C TYR A 116 -8.23 -2.51 10.35
N VAL A 117 -7.19 -1.71 10.15
CA VAL A 117 -5.95 -2.15 9.50
C VAL A 117 -5.28 -3.22 10.36
N ARG A 118 -4.98 -4.36 9.72
CA ARG A 118 -4.30 -5.51 10.33
C ARG A 118 -2.95 -5.78 9.72
N TYR A 119 -2.77 -5.37 8.47
CA TYR A 119 -1.57 -5.64 7.71
C TYR A 119 -1.24 -4.44 6.83
N ILE A 120 0.02 -4.04 6.80
CA ILE A 120 0.51 -3.03 5.87
C ILE A 120 1.63 -3.67 5.04
N SER A 121 1.40 -3.75 3.73
CA SER A 121 2.44 -4.11 2.77
C SER A 121 3.18 -2.86 2.36
N VAL A 122 4.50 -2.87 2.53
CA VAL A 122 5.38 -1.80 2.04
C VAL A 122 6.25 -2.38 0.95
N PHE A 123 6.20 -1.81 -0.24
CA PHE A 123 7.00 -2.26 -1.37
C PHE A 123 7.42 -1.10 -2.26
N GLN A 124 8.43 -1.34 -3.06
CA GLN A 124 8.98 -0.40 -4.01
C GLN A 124 9.17 -1.09 -5.34
N ASN A 125 8.45 -0.63 -6.35
CA ASN A 125 8.67 -1.03 -7.73
C ASN A 125 9.57 0.02 -8.38
N TRP A 126 10.68 -0.43 -8.98
CA TRP A 126 11.61 0.47 -9.62
C TRP A 126 11.39 0.46 -11.13
N LEU A 127 10.95 1.60 -11.66
CA LEU A 127 10.65 1.84 -13.07
C LEU A 127 9.52 0.98 -13.65
N GLN A 128 9.09 1.32 -14.84
CA GLN A 128 7.97 0.65 -15.53
C GLN A 128 8.13 -0.86 -15.70
N PRO A 129 9.32 -1.42 -16.00
CA PRO A 129 9.49 -2.88 -16.12
C PRO A 129 9.19 -3.64 -14.82
N ALA A 130 9.35 -3.01 -13.66
CA ALA A 130 8.99 -3.58 -12.37
C ALA A 130 7.54 -3.25 -11.93
N GLY A 131 6.76 -2.56 -12.76
CA GLY A 131 5.38 -2.20 -12.49
C GLY A 131 5.21 -0.87 -11.76
N ALA A 132 6.22 0.02 -11.77
CA ALA A 132 6.06 1.38 -11.27
C ALA A 132 5.10 2.19 -12.16
N SER A 133 4.27 3.02 -11.52
CA SER A 133 3.33 3.90 -12.23
C SER A 133 4.00 5.15 -12.79
N PHE A 134 5.14 5.53 -12.24
CA PHE A 134 5.95 6.68 -12.63
C PHE A 134 7.40 6.48 -12.18
N ASP A 135 8.33 7.21 -12.78
CA ASP A 135 9.77 6.96 -12.65
C ASP A 135 10.41 7.60 -11.42
N HIS A 136 9.73 8.53 -10.75
CA HIS A 136 10.22 9.09 -9.49
C HIS A 136 10.25 8.01 -8.40
N LEU A 137 11.38 7.86 -7.73
CA LEU A 137 11.57 6.85 -6.69
C LEU A 137 10.51 6.98 -5.60
N HIS A 138 9.74 5.92 -5.38
CA HIS A 138 8.69 5.89 -4.37
C HIS A 138 8.49 4.50 -3.79
N LYS A 139 8.00 4.45 -2.55
CA LYS A 139 7.43 3.27 -1.93
C LYS A 139 5.92 3.38 -1.91
N GLN A 140 5.25 2.25 -1.96
CA GLN A 140 3.81 2.14 -1.78
C GLN A 140 3.55 1.47 -0.44
N LEU A 141 2.60 2.02 0.31
CA LEU A 141 2.05 1.45 1.53
C LEU A 141 0.61 1.06 1.24
N VAL A 142 0.33 -0.24 1.27
CA VAL A 142 -1.03 -0.77 1.09
C VAL A 142 -1.47 -1.39 2.40
N ALA A 143 -2.44 -0.76 3.04
CA ALA A 143 -3.02 -1.22 4.29
C ALA A 143 -4.27 -2.06 4.00
N LEU A 144 -4.35 -3.22 4.64
CA LEU A 144 -5.44 -4.18 4.51
C LEU A 144 -6.05 -4.44 5.89
N ASP A 145 -7.34 -4.72 5.93
CA ASP A 145 -8.09 -5.13 7.12
C ASP A 145 -8.03 -6.64 7.38
N GLU A 146 -7.38 -7.38 6.49
CA GLU A 146 -7.16 -8.82 6.57
C GLU A 146 -5.68 -9.18 6.55
N TRP A 147 -5.34 -10.27 7.20
CA TRP A 147 -4.06 -10.95 7.00
C TRP A 147 -4.21 -11.94 5.84
N GLY A 148 -3.30 -11.94 4.90
CA GLY A 148 -3.29 -12.97 3.87
C GLY A 148 -3.05 -14.37 4.48
N SER A 149 -3.44 -15.42 3.78
CA SER A 149 -3.37 -16.81 4.23
C SER A 149 -2.00 -17.23 4.78
N ARG A 150 -0.92 -16.72 4.21
CA ARG A 150 0.44 -16.97 4.69
C ARG A 150 0.67 -16.41 6.09
N THR A 151 0.23 -15.17 6.35
CA THR A 151 0.35 -14.52 7.65
C THR A 151 -0.54 -15.22 8.69
N GLU A 152 -1.74 -15.62 8.30
CA GLU A 152 -2.64 -16.40 9.17
C GLU A 152 -2.01 -17.74 9.59
N MET A 153 -1.40 -18.46 8.66
CA MET A 153 -0.65 -19.69 8.97
C MET A 153 0.51 -19.42 9.94
N GLN A 154 1.27 -18.36 9.73
CA GLN A 154 2.37 -17.98 10.62
C GLN A 154 1.87 -17.65 12.03
N ILE A 155 0.76 -16.95 12.16
CA ILE A 155 0.12 -16.63 13.44
C ILE A 155 -0.32 -17.92 14.15
N GLU A 156 -0.92 -18.87 13.44
CA GLU A 156 -1.33 -20.15 14.02
C GLU A 156 -0.11 -20.96 14.50
N GLU A 157 1.00 -20.95 13.80
CA GLU A 157 2.23 -21.58 14.26
C GLU A 157 2.82 -20.88 15.50
N LEU A 158 2.80 -19.54 15.55
CA LEU A 158 3.21 -18.78 16.73
C LEU A 158 2.33 -19.02 17.95
N LYS A 159 1.03 -19.26 17.77
CA LYS A 159 0.13 -19.64 18.86
C LYS A 159 0.51 -21.00 19.47
N LYS A 160 0.98 -21.93 18.63
CA LYS A 160 1.44 -23.26 19.08
C LYS A 160 2.83 -23.21 19.72
N ASN A 161 3.75 -22.45 19.13
CA ASN A 161 5.10 -22.24 19.60
C ASN A 161 5.52 -20.78 19.46
N PRO A 162 5.42 -19.94 20.52
CA PRO A 162 5.80 -18.52 20.47
C PRO A 162 7.26 -18.28 20.06
N ASN A 163 8.12 -19.29 20.18
CA ASN A 163 9.54 -19.21 19.82
C ASN A 163 9.85 -19.76 18.41
N ALA A 164 8.84 -20.15 17.63
CA ALA A 164 9.04 -20.82 16.34
C ALA A 164 10.03 -20.07 15.42
N PHE A 165 9.92 -18.77 15.29
CA PHE A 165 10.81 -17.99 14.44
C PHE A 165 12.22 -17.84 15.02
N ASN A 166 12.37 -17.82 16.33
CA ASN A 166 13.70 -17.85 16.96
C ASN A 166 14.35 -19.21 16.75
N ASP A 167 13.60 -20.31 16.91
CA ASP A 167 14.11 -21.67 16.78
C ASP A 167 14.52 -21.98 15.33
N PHE A 168 13.72 -21.60 14.35
CA PHE A 168 13.98 -21.84 12.93
C PHE A 168 14.77 -20.73 12.24
N GLY A 169 14.99 -19.60 12.89
CA GLY A 169 15.77 -18.47 12.38
C GLY A 169 17.07 -18.27 13.15
N ALA A 170 17.07 -17.33 14.07
CA ALA A 170 18.28 -16.87 14.78
C ALA A 170 18.98 -17.99 15.55
N ASN A 171 18.26 -18.84 16.28
CA ASN A 171 18.86 -19.96 17.03
C ASN A 171 19.47 -21.00 16.09
N PHE A 172 18.80 -21.32 14.99
CA PHE A 172 19.32 -22.24 13.98
C PHE A 172 20.60 -21.67 13.33
N ALA A 173 20.59 -20.39 12.94
CA ALA A 173 21.74 -19.74 12.36
C ALA A 173 22.94 -19.72 13.32
N ALA A 174 22.71 -19.35 14.59
CA ALA A 174 23.73 -19.38 15.63
C ALA A 174 24.30 -20.78 15.86
N MET A 175 23.41 -21.80 15.93
CA MET A 175 23.82 -23.20 16.13
C MET A 175 24.62 -23.75 14.95
N LYS A 176 24.42 -23.24 13.75
CA LYS A 176 25.14 -23.63 12.53
C LYS A 176 26.30 -22.71 12.19
N ASN A 177 26.65 -21.75 13.05
CA ASN A 177 27.69 -20.72 12.82
C ASN A 177 27.45 -19.93 11.51
N LEU A 178 26.20 -19.68 11.16
CA LEU A 178 25.84 -18.87 10.02
C LEU A 178 25.76 -17.40 10.44
N LEU A 179 26.23 -16.50 9.58
CA LEU A 179 26.00 -15.07 9.74
C LEU A 179 24.57 -14.76 9.28
N ILE A 180 23.91 -13.91 10.04
CA ILE A 180 22.56 -13.38 9.72
C ILE A 180 22.72 -11.91 9.34
#